data_15a078293259d48a7dcedfa7b2a31d51
#
_entry.id   15a078293259d48a7dcedfa7b2a31d51
#
_cell.length_a   1.000
_cell.length_b   1.000
_cell.length_c   1.000
_cell.angle_alpha   90.00
_cell.angle_beta   90.00
_cell.angle_gamma   90.00
#
_symmetry.space_group_name_H-M   'P 1'
#
loop_
_entity.id
_entity.type
_entity.pdbx_description
1 polymer ?
#
loop_
_entity_poly.entity_id
_entity_poly.type
_entity_poly.pdbx_seq_one_letter_code
_entity_poly.pdbx_strand_id
1 'polypeptide(L)'
;MSTETILVIGSCGQLGTELVEALRGIYGDANVIASDVKKSDNPVFEGGPFETLDVLDAAGLNAVIQKYKPTHVYHLAALLSATAEKNPEFGWKLNMEGLFHVLNAARDTGIIKRVYWPSSIAAFGPNTERFGTPQYGTMDPTTIYGISKLAGELYAQYYFNRWGVDTRSLRYPGLIGYKSAPGGGTTDYAVSIYHDALQTGHHTCFLGEGTVLPMLYMPDALKATLEIMHAPAENIKIRTSYNLAGMSFGPEEIAASIAKFVPGFTISYEPDSRQAIANSWPAVIDDGRATEDWGWKPDYDLDRMTEDMLKNLRPKYSVKG
;
A
#
# COMPACT_ATOMS: atom_id res chain seq x y z
N MET A 1 -27.11 6.13 -14.74
CA MET A 1 -26.04 5.80 -13.80
C MET A 1 -25.12 7.00 -13.75
N SER A 2 -24.89 7.64 -12.59
CA SER A 2 -23.89 8.71 -12.50
C SER A 2 -22.53 8.04 -12.72
N THR A 3 -21.85 8.37 -13.79
CA THR A 3 -20.50 7.89 -14.07
C THR A 3 -19.57 8.50 -13.01
N GLU A 4 -19.05 7.67 -12.12
CA GLU A 4 -18.02 8.11 -11.16
C GLU A 4 -16.73 8.41 -11.92
N THR A 5 -16.09 9.51 -11.57
CA THR A 5 -14.80 9.92 -12.12
C THR A 5 -13.76 9.79 -11.02
N ILE A 6 -12.65 9.14 -11.32
CA ILE A 6 -11.63 8.73 -10.36
C ILE A 6 -10.33 9.47 -10.65
N LEU A 7 -9.71 10.05 -9.63
CA LEU A 7 -8.34 10.59 -9.71
C LEU A 7 -7.42 9.75 -8.85
N VAL A 8 -6.34 9.22 -9.44
CA VAL A 8 -5.30 8.48 -8.74
C VAL A 8 -4.02 9.31 -8.74
N ILE A 9 -3.60 9.78 -7.56
CA ILE A 9 -2.39 10.59 -7.36
C ILE A 9 -1.28 9.69 -6.84
N GLY A 10 -0.09 9.71 -7.46
CA GLY A 10 0.97 8.74 -7.20
C GLY A 10 0.75 7.43 -7.96
N SER A 11 0.17 7.54 -9.15
CA SER A 11 -0.25 6.40 -9.96
C SER A 11 0.89 5.54 -10.50
N CYS A 12 2.10 6.10 -10.61
CA CYS A 12 3.27 5.37 -11.13
C CYS A 12 3.99 4.52 -10.07
N GLY A 13 3.52 4.55 -8.81
CA GLY A 13 4.00 3.68 -7.74
C GLY A 13 3.53 2.22 -7.90
N GLN A 14 4.05 1.33 -7.05
CA GLN A 14 3.74 -0.10 -7.05
C GLN A 14 2.21 -0.35 -6.97
N LEU A 15 1.55 0.13 -5.92
CA LEU A 15 0.10 0.00 -5.76
C LEU A 15 -0.65 0.81 -6.83
N GLY A 16 -0.17 2.01 -7.15
CA GLY A 16 -0.85 2.94 -8.06
C GLY A 16 -1.03 2.39 -9.46
N THR A 17 0.01 1.79 -10.03
CA THR A 17 -0.01 1.20 -11.38
C THR A 17 -1.07 0.09 -11.49
N GLU A 18 -1.10 -0.82 -10.52
CA GLU A 18 -2.06 -1.93 -10.51
C GLU A 18 -3.48 -1.46 -10.17
N LEU A 19 -3.60 -0.44 -9.32
CA LEU A 19 -4.90 0.16 -8.98
C LEU A 19 -5.52 0.90 -10.17
N VAL A 20 -4.72 1.63 -10.97
CA VAL A 20 -5.21 2.27 -12.21
C VAL A 20 -5.77 1.24 -13.18
N GLU A 21 -5.06 0.11 -13.38
CA GLU A 21 -5.53 -0.99 -14.23
C GLU A 21 -6.87 -1.54 -13.73
N ALA A 22 -6.97 -1.84 -12.43
CA ALA A 22 -8.19 -2.37 -11.82
C ALA A 22 -9.36 -1.39 -11.90
N LEU A 23 -9.13 -0.12 -11.61
CA LEU A 23 -10.16 0.93 -11.66
C LEU A 23 -10.65 1.16 -13.10
N ARG A 24 -9.77 1.15 -14.10
CA ARG A 24 -10.14 1.24 -15.51
C ARG A 24 -11.03 0.07 -15.95
N GLY A 25 -10.74 -1.13 -15.46
CA GLY A 25 -11.60 -2.28 -15.68
C GLY A 25 -13.03 -2.13 -15.13
N ILE A 26 -13.20 -1.35 -14.05
CA ILE A 26 -14.50 -1.12 -13.39
C ILE A 26 -15.22 0.09 -13.97
N TYR A 27 -14.54 1.22 -14.13
CA TYR A 27 -15.14 2.51 -14.44
C TYR A 27 -14.96 2.93 -15.91
N GLY A 28 -14.13 2.22 -16.66
CA GLY A 28 -13.72 2.55 -18.03
C GLY A 28 -12.56 3.55 -18.07
N ASP A 29 -11.76 3.45 -19.11
CA ASP A 29 -10.50 4.19 -19.28
C ASP A 29 -10.66 5.71 -19.16
N ALA A 30 -11.68 6.28 -19.80
CA ALA A 30 -11.91 7.72 -19.81
C ALA A 30 -12.27 8.32 -18.44
N ASN A 31 -12.77 7.49 -17.52
CA ASN A 31 -13.24 7.92 -16.20
C ASN A 31 -12.18 7.80 -15.10
N VAL A 32 -10.99 7.26 -15.42
CA VAL A 32 -9.88 7.08 -14.46
C VAL A 32 -8.68 7.91 -14.90
N ILE A 33 -8.48 9.01 -14.21
CA ILE A 33 -7.38 9.94 -14.42
C ILE A 33 -6.20 9.46 -13.57
N ALA A 34 -5.14 9.00 -14.20
CA ALA A 34 -3.87 8.71 -13.54
C ALA A 34 -3.07 10.01 -13.40
N SER A 35 -2.39 10.21 -12.28
CA SER A 35 -1.50 11.36 -12.12
C SER A 35 -0.26 11.03 -11.27
N ASP A 36 0.87 11.62 -11.66
CA ASP A 36 2.14 11.53 -10.94
C ASP A 36 3.04 12.70 -11.34
N VAL A 37 4.14 12.92 -10.61
CA VAL A 37 5.13 13.96 -10.95
C VAL A 37 5.81 13.71 -12.29
N LYS A 38 5.85 12.45 -12.75
CA LYS A 38 6.39 12.04 -14.04
C LYS A 38 5.62 10.82 -14.56
N LYS A 39 5.22 10.85 -15.84
CA LYS A 39 4.60 9.70 -16.50
C LYS A 39 5.62 8.55 -16.63
N SER A 40 5.19 7.36 -16.28
CA SER A 40 5.93 6.12 -16.53
C SER A 40 5.67 5.60 -17.94
N ASP A 41 6.61 4.84 -18.49
CA ASP A 41 6.46 4.16 -19.78
C ASP A 41 5.60 2.88 -19.69
N ASN A 42 4.98 2.62 -18.55
CA ASN A 42 4.11 1.45 -18.38
C ASN A 42 2.87 1.59 -19.29
N PRO A 43 2.56 0.57 -20.12
CA PRO A 43 1.46 0.61 -21.08
C PRO A 43 0.09 0.90 -20.47
N VAL A 44 -0.12 0.64 -19.18
CA VAL A 44 -1.36 0.97 -18.48
C VAL A 44 -1.72 2.44 -18.59
N PHE A 45 -0.75 3.35 -18.70
CA PHE A 45 -0.99 4.80 -18.80
C PHE A 45 -1.36 5.27 -20.22
N GLU A 46 -1.29 4.41 -21.22
CA GLU A 46 -1.72 4.73 -22.59
C GLU A 46 -3.25 4.57 -22.78
N GLY A 47 -3.91 3.79 -21.90
CA GLY A 47 -5.34 3.49 -22.03
C GLY A 47 -6.28 4.64 -21.69
N GLY A 48 -5.83 5.69 -20.98
CA GLY A 48 -6.72 6.77 -20.53
C GLY A 48 -6.00 8.04 -20.11
N PRO A 49 -6.71 9.05 -19.56
CA PRO A 49 -6.12 10.32 -19.16
C PRO A 49 -4.96 10.17 -18.17
N PHE A 50 -3.91 10.96 -18.42
CA PHE A 50 -2.79 11.10 -17.51
C PHE A 50 -2.46 12.59 -17.32
N GLU A 51 -2.29 13.02 -16.06
CA GLU A 51 -1.89 14.38 -15.69
C GLU A 51 -0.54 14.35 -14.96
N THR A 52 0.40 15.17 -15.43
CA THR A 52 1.62 15.42 -14.66
C THR A 52 1.26 16.38 -13.53
N LEU A 53 1.34 15.89 -12.29
CA LEU A 53 0.89 16.61 -11.11
C LEU A 53 1.84 16.36 -9.94
N ASP A 54 2.38 17.45 -9.38
CA ASP A 54 2.98 17.44 -8.05
C ASP A 54 1.89 17.74 -7.02
N VAL A 55 1.65 16.80 -6.09
CA VAL A 55 0.64 16.99 -5.04
C VAL A 55 0.98 18.14 -4.07
N LEU A 56 2.23 18.58 -4.06
CA LEU A 56 2.66 19.79 -3.33
C LEU A 56 2.24 21.09 -4.03
N ASP A 57 1.86 21.05 -5.30
CA ASP A 57 1.25 22.17 -6.01
C ASP A 57 -0.28 22.16 -5.83
N ALA A 58 -0.75 22.86 -4.79
CA ALA A 58 -2.17 22.96 -4.48
C ALA A 58 -2.98 23.62 -5.63
N ALA A 59 -2.39 24.55 -6.38
CA ALA A 59 -3.07 25.21 -7.50
C ALA A 59 -3.22 24.23 -8.68
N GLY A 60 -2.17 23.49 -9.02
CA GLY A 60 -2.18 22.43 -10.01
C GLY A 60 -3.20 21.34 -9.68
N LEU A 61 -3.23 20.88 -8.41
CA LEU A 61 -4.22 19.91 -7.94
C LEU A 61 -5.65 20.43 -8.13
N ASN A 62 -5.93 21.66 -7.73
CA ASN A 62 -7.24 22.27 -7.90
C ASN A 62 -7.62 22.42 -9.40
N ALA A 63 -6.67 22.76 -10.28
CA ALA A 63 -6.91 22.82 -11.72
C ALA A 63 -7.32 21.46 -12.29
N VAL A 64 -6.65 20.36 -11.90
CA VAL A 64 -7.00 18.99 -12.28
C VAL A 64 -8.40 18.61 -11.76
N ILE A 65 -8.71 18.94 -10.49
CA ILE A 65 -10.03 18.70 -9.90
C ILE A 65 -11.14 19.45 -10.66
N GLN A 66 -10.93 20.72 -11.01
CA GLN A 66 -11.91 21.50 -11.77
C GLN A 66 -12.09 20.97 -13.20
N LYS A 67 -11.01 20.52 -13.83
CA LYS A 67 -11.02 19.96 -15.20
C LYS A 67 -11.83 18.67 -15.29
N TYR A 68 -11.56 17.72 -14.38
CA TYR A 68 -12.12 16.37 -14.47
C TYR A 68 -13.28 16.12 -13.52
N LYS A 69 -13.46 16.95 -12.50
CA LYS A 69 -14.50 16.83 -11.45
C LYS A 69 -14.55 15.43 -10.82
N PRO A 70 -13.41 14.89 -10.34
CA PRO A 70 -13.37 13.55 -9.79
C PRO A 70 -14.28 13.44 -8.56
N THR A 71 -15.10 12.40 -8.54
CA THR A 71 -15.96 12.07 -7.39
C THR A 71 -15.18 11.29 -6.32
N HIS A 72 -14.12 10.57 -6.71
CA HIS A 72 -13.28 9.80 -5.84
C HIS A 72 -11.80 10.13 -6.10
N VAL A 73 -11.04 10.29 -5.02
CA VAL A 73 -9.58 10.50 -5.09
C VAL A 73 -8.89 9.39 -4.33
N TYR A 74 -7.93 8.74 -4.99
CA TYR A 74 -6.98 7.81 -4.36
C TYR A 74 -5.63 8.53 -4.27
N HIS A 75 -5.28 8.99 -3.06
CA HIS A 75 -4.03 9.70 -2.80
C HIS A 75 -2.96 8.73 -2.33
N LEU A 76 -2.12 8.26 -3.26
CA LEU A 76 -1.07 7.27 -3.01
C LEU A 76 0.32 7.89 -2.96
N ALA A 77 0.49 9.15 -3.39
CA ALA A 77 1.78 9.81 -3.41
C ALA A 77 2.34 9.95 -2.00
N ALA A 78 3.47 9.33 -1.75
CA ALA A 78 4.17 9.36 -0.47
C ALA A 78 5.65 8.97 -0.64
N LEU A 79 6.51 9.48 0.22
CA LEU A 79 7.85 8.97 0.40
C LEU A 79 7.82 7.82 1.40
N LEU A 80 8.33 6.65 1.01
CA LEU A 80 8.31 5.44 1.83
C LEU A 80 9.46 5.42 2.86
N SER A 81 9.36 4.51 3.84
CA SER A 81 10.16 4.44 5.05
C SER A 81 11.66 4.74 4.87
N ALA A 82 12.40 3.89 4.17
CA ALA A 82 13.86 4.04 4.03
C ALA A 82 14.28 5.29 3.23
N THR A 83 13.44 5.74 2.29
CA THR A 83 13.70 6.96 1.52
C THR A 83 13.36 8.21 2.33
N ALA A 84 12.29 8.17 3.13
CA ALA A 84 11.92 9.28 4.01
C ALA A 84 12.97 9.52 5.10
N GLU A 85 13.57 8.45 5.66
CA GLU A 85 14.65 8.58 6.65
C GLU A 85 15.92 9.25 6.07
N LYS A 86 16.18 9.14 4.78
CA LYS A 86 17.30 9.84 4.12
C LYS A 86 17.05 11.34 3.97
N ASN A 87 15.81 11.77 3.94
CA ASN A 87 15.41 13.18 3.85
C ASN A 87 14.10 13.40 4.65
N PRO A 88 14.17 13.44 5.98
CA PRO A 88 12.99 13.46 6.84
C PRO A 88 12.13 14.71 6.67
N GLU A 89 12.73 15.88 6.41
CA GLU A 89 11.98 17.12 6.18
C GLU A 89 11.13 17.04 4.91
N PHE A 90 11.72 16.55 3.82
CA PHE A 90 10.97 16.36 2.58
C PHE A 90 9.97 15.21 2.69
N GLY A 91 10.32 14.13 3.41
CA GLY A 91 9.40 13.04 3.72
C GLY A 91 8.15 13.53 4.44
N TRP A 92 8.35 14.33 5.49
CA TRP A 92 7.23 14.96 6.20
C TRP A 92 6.41 15.88 5.29
N LYS A 93 7.10 16.76 4.56
CA LYS A 93 6.45 17.72 3.65
C LYS A 93 5.57 17.00 2.64
N LEU A 94 6.12 16.05 1.89
CA LEU A 94 5.36 15.34 0.85
C LEU A 94 4.17 14.57 1.45
N ASN A 95 4.42 13.80 2.53
CA ASN A 95 3.40 12.93 3.11
C ASN A 95 2.27 13.69 3.78
N MET A 96 2.57 14.84 4.41
CA MET A 96 1.58 15.60 5.16
C MET A 96 0.96 16.75 4.37
N GLU A 97 1.76 17.59 3.69
CA GLU A 97 1.20 18.72 2.91
C GLU A 97 0.42 18.18 1.71
N GLY A 98 0.89 17.10 1.05
CA GLY A 98 0.14 16.44 -0.02
C GLY A 98 -1.24 15.97 0.44
N LEU A 99 -1.30 15.33 1.61
CA LEU A 99 -2.58 14.92 2.22
C LEU A 99 -3.47 16.12 2.54
N PHE A 100 -2.90 17.20 3.10
CA PHE A 100 -3.65 18.43 3.37
C PHE A 100 -4.26 19.04 2.12
N HIS A 101 -3.52 19.10 1.03
CA HIS A 101 -4.02 19.66 -0.22
C HIS A 101 -5.22 18.86 -0.73
N VAL A 102 -5.17 17.53 -0.68
CA VAL A 102 -6.28 16.66 -1.10
C VAL A 102 -7.49 16.81 -0.19
N LEU A 103 -7.29 16.80 1.14
CA LEU A 103 -8.38 16.94 2.10
C LEU A 103 -9.02 18.34 2.04
N ASN A 104 -8.22 19.41 1.89
CA ASN A 104 -8.72 20.76 1.69
C ASN A 104 -9.53 20.87 0.39
N ALA A 105 -9.03 20.31 -0.71
CA ALA A 105 -9.74 20.31 -1.98
C ALA A 105 -11.09 19.56 -1.87
N ALA A 106 -11.14 18.44 -1.14
CA ALA A 106 -12.39 17.70 -0.89
C ALA A 106 -13.39 18.54 -0.08
N ARG A 107 -12.91 19.20 0.99
CA ARG A 107 -13.74 20.08 1.82
C ARG A 107 -14.27 21.30 1.05
N ASP A 108 -13.39 21.99 0.32
CA ASP A 108 -13.68 23.32 -0.23
C ASP A 108 -14.45 23.26 -1.54
N THR A 109 -14.26 22.22 -2.35
CA THR A 109 -14.93 22.10 -3.64
C THR A 109 -16.28 21.41 -3.58
N GLY A 110 -16.49 20.51 -2.62
CA GLY A 110 -17.68 19.65 -2.56
C GLY A 110 -17.83 18.68 -3.76
N ILE A 111 -16.84 18.65 -4.65
CA ILE A 111 -16.82 17.76 -5.84
C ILE A 111 -16.47 16.34 -5.40
N ILE A 112 -15.43 16.21 -4.58
CA ILE A 112 -14.88 14.92 -4.12
C ILE A 112 -15.78 14.36 -3.04
N LYS A 113 -16.38 13.20 -3.29
CA LYS A 113 -17.28 12.51 -2.35
C LYS A 113 -16.53 11.57 -1.42
N ARG A 114 -15.42 10.96 -1.89
CA ARG A 114 -14.61 10.02 -1.11
C ARG A 114 -13.13 10.23 -1.38
N VAL A 115 -12.35 10.14 -0.32
CA VAL A 115 -10.88 10.18 -0.38
C VAL A 115 -10.33 8.88 0.20
N TYR A 116 -9.60 8.13 -0.61
CA TYR A 116 -8.77 7.03 -0.13
C TYR A 116 -7.36 7.52 0.14
N TRP A 117 -6.82 7.18 1.30
CA TRP A 117 -5.43 7.47 1.67
C TRP A 117 -4.84 6.28 2.44
N PRO A 118 -3.77 5.64 1.95
CA PRO A 118 -3.20 4.46 2.60
C PRO A 118 -2.37 4.83 3.82
N SER A 119 -2.66 4.21 4.98
CA SER A 119 -1.76 4.11 6.09
C SER A 119 -0.86 2.87 5.96
N SER A 120 -0.14 2.53 7.01
CA SER A 120 0.85 1.46 7.03
C SER A 120 1.00 0.90 8.44
N ILE A 121 1.46 -0.34 8.57
CA ILE A 121 1.92 -0.91 9.84
C ILE A 121 3.06 -0.09 10.47
N ALA A 122 3.75 0.73 9.70
CA ALA A 122 4.76 1.65 10.22
C ALA A 122 4.20 2.72 11.16
N ALA A 123 2.87 2.91 11.21
CA ALA A 123 2.20 3.76 12.21
C ALA A 123 2.24 3.17 13.62
N PHE A 124 2.53 1.88 13.76
CA PHE A 124 2.84 1.23 15.03
C PHE A 124 4.30 1.44 15.44
N GLY A 125 4.65 1.03 16.65
CA GLY A 125 5.99 1.22 17.19
C GLY A 125 6.38 0.16 18.23
N PRO A 126 7.50 0.36 18.93
CA PRO A 126 8.09 -0.67 19.79
C PRO A 126 7.25 -1.06 21.00
N ASN A 127 6.32 -0.21 21.46
CA ASN A 127 5.43 -0.54 22.57
C ASN A 127 4.05 -1.05 22.11
N THR A 128 3.87 -1.27 20.81
CA THR A 128 2.68 -1.90 20.27
C THR A 128 2.66 -3.39 20.60
N GLU A 129 1.51 -3.93 20.97
CA GLU A 129 1.32 -5.37 21.12
C GLU A 129 1.62 -6.07 19.78
N ARG A 130 2.63 -6.97 19.77
CA ARG A 130 3.14 -7.52 18.51
C ARG A 130 2.30 -8.66 17.95
N PHE A 131 1.62 -9.44 18.80
CA PHE A 131 0.83 -10.60 18.39
C PHE A 131 -0.63 -10.34 18.67
N GLY A 132 -1.46 -10.35 17.61
CA GLY A 132 -2.86 -9.96 17.70
C GLY A 132 -3.04 -8.46 17.90
N THR A 133 -2.20 -7.64 17.26
CA THR A 133 -2.22 -6.17 17.37
C THR A 133 -3.64 -5.64 17.15
N PRO A 134 -4.29 -5.07 18.18
CA PRO A 134 -5.68 -4.68 18.08
C PRO A 134 -5.88 -3.44 17.20
N GLN A 135 -7.11 -3.23 16.76
CA GLN A 135 -7.49 -2.02 15.98
C GLN A 135 -7.15 -0.73 16.73
N TYR A 136 -7.35 -0.72 18.03
CA TYR A 136 -7.02 0.39 18.93
C TYR A 136 -6.00 -0.08 19.96
N GLY A 137 -4.83 0.50 19.93
CA GLY A 137 -3.72 0.17 20.81
C GLY A 137 -2.69 1.28 20.85
N THR A 138 -1.55 1.00 21.48
CA THR A 138 -0.43 1.93 21.50
C THR A 138 0.16 2.08 20.10
N MET A 139 0.33 3.31 19.68
CA MET A 139 0.96 3.67 18.40
C MET A 139 2.03 4.71 18.70
N ASP A 140 3.29 4.28 18.66
CA ASP A 140 4.46 5.09 18.99
C ASP A 140 5.58 4.91 17.95
N PRO A 141 5.29 5.26 16.67
CA PRO A 141 6.21 5.09 15.56
C PRO A 141 7.52 5.86 15.80
N THR A 142 8.64 5.25 15.42
CA THR A 142 9.99 5.82 15.60
C THR A 142 10.63 6.31 14.31
N THR A 143 9.93 6.17 13.18
CA THR A 143 10.39 6.67 11.87
C THR A 143 9.56 7.86 11.41
N ILE A 144 10.15 8.77 10.64
CA ILE A 144 9.41 9.92 10.09
C ILE A 144 8.24 9.49 9.22
N TYR A 145 8.41 8.38 8.50
CA TYR A 145 7.34 7.77 7.71
C TYR A 145 6.18 7.32 8.61
N GLY A 146 6.46 6.53 9.65
CA GLY A 146 5.46 6.05 10.59
C GLY A 146 4.75 7.19 11.32
N ILE A 147 5.50 8.22 11.77
CA ILE A 147 4.96 9.42 12.40
C ILE A 147 4.00 10.14 11.44
N SER A 148 4.37 10.29 10.16
CA SER A 148 3.50 10.91 9.16
C SER A 148 2.24 10.09 8.90
N LYS A 149 2.32 8.74 8.92
CA LYS A 149 1.16 7.88 8.77
C LYS A 149 0.20 7.99 9.94
N LEU A 150 0.69 7.95 11.18
CA LEU A 150 -0.13 8.15 12.37
C LEU A 150 -0.79 9.55 12.38
N ALA A 151 -0.01 10.59 12.08
CA ALA A 151 -0.54 11.95 11.99
C ALA A 151 -1.64 12.05 10.92
N GLY A 152 -1.43 11.45 9.74
CA GLY A 152 -2.40 11.43 8.65
C GLY A 152 -3.70 10.71 9.01
N GLU A 153 -3.64 9.60 9.76
CA GLU A 153 -4.83 8.92 10.29
C GLU A 153 -5.69 9.84 11.17
N LEU A 154 -5.04 10.55 12.09
CA LEU A 154 -5.72 11.49 12.98
C LEU A 154 -6.31 12.68 12.21
N TYR A 155 -5.60 13.15 11.17
CA TYR A 155 -6.10 14.20 10.29
C TYR A 155 -7.30 13.74 9.46
N ALA A 156 -7.25 12.55 8.88
CA ALA A 156 -8.38 11.98 8.14
C ALA A 156 -9.64 11.92 9.01
N GLN A 157 -9.51 11.40 10.24
CA GLN A 157 -10.60 11.39 11.21
C GLN A 157 -11.09 12.81 11.58
N TYR A 158 -10.18 13.75 11.78
CA TYR A 158 -10.53 15.14 12.08
C TYR A 158 -11.35 15.78 10.96
N TYR A 159 -10.94 15.59 9.68
CA TYR A 159 -11.66 16.13 8.52
C TYR A 159 -13.06 15.50 8.38
N PHE A 160 -13.20 14.21 8.65
CA PHE A 160 -14.50 13.57 8.69
C PHE A 160 -15.38 14.15 9.80
N ASN A 161 -14.89 14.21 11.03
CA ASN A 161 -15.66 14.68 12.18
C ASN A 161 -16.04 16.16 12.05
N ARG A 162 -15.17 16.98 11.48
CA ARG A 162 -15.35 18.45 11.45
C ARG A 162 -16.13 18.93 10.23
N TRP A 163 -15.95 18.28 9.09
CA TRP A 163 -16.47 18.75 7.81
C TRP A 163 -17.19 17.66 6.99
N GLY A 164 -17.28 16.43 7.48
CA GLY A 164 -17.97 15.35 6.79
C GLY A 164 -17.23 14.82 5.56
N VAL A 165 -15.92 15.09 5.40
CA VAL A 165 -15.13 14.54 4.32
C VAL A 165 -15.00 13.03 4.48
N ASP A 166 -15.60 12.24 3.57
CA ASP A 166 -15.59 10.77 3.64
C ASP A 166 -14.19 10.25 3.30
N THR A 167 -13.34 10.14 4.33
CA THR A 167 -12.00 9.56 4.25
C THR A 167 -12.05 8.08 4.58
N ARG A 168 -11.26 7.29 3.82
CA ARG A 168 -11.14 5.84 4.01
C ARG A 168 -9.69 5.43 3.91
N SER A 169 -9.24 4.58 4.80
CA SER A 169 -7.83 4.23 4.94
C SER A 169 -7.64 2.82 5.47
N LEU A 170 -6.54 2.19 5.01
CA LEU A 170 -6.08 0.87 5.43
C LEU A 170 -4.64 0.97 5.93
N ARG A 171 -4.31 0.30 7.04
CA ARG A 171 -2.94 0.09 7.49
C ARG A 171 -2.37 -1.11 6.74
N TYR A 172 -1.74 -0.84 5.61
CA TYR A 172 -1.14 -1.92 4.82
C TYR A 172 0.01 -2.58 5.56
N PRO A 173 0.03 -3.92 5.57
CA PRO A 173 1.23 -4.70 5.91
C PRO A 173 2.25 -4.66 4.76
N GLY A 174 3.27 -5.52 4.80
CA GLY A 174 4.21 -5.67 3.69
C GLY A 174 3.51 -6.13 2.42
N LEU A 175 3.58 -5.32 1.35
CA LEU A 175 2.95 -5.66 0.08
C LEU A 175 3.88 -6.51 -0.78
N ILE A 176 3.36 -7.63 -1.28
CA ILE A 176 4.07 -8.58 -2.14
C ILE A 176 3.39 -8.61 -3.51
N GLY A 177 4.15 -8.41 -4.57
CA GLY A 177 3.65 -8.45 -5.94
C GLY A 177 4.74 -8.72 -6.96
N TYR A 178 4.38 -9.28 -8.12
CA TYR A 178 5.32 -9.68 -9.18
C TYR A 178 5.51 -8.62 -10.28
N LYS A 179 4.65 -7.59 -10.33
CA LYS A 179 4.70 -6.58 -11.39
C LYS A 179 5.79 -5.54 -11.16
N SER A 180 6.12 -5.25 -9.90
CA SER A 180 7.13 -4.29 -9.50
C SER A 180 8.35 -4.97 -8.89
N ALA A 181 9.54 -4.42 -9.15
CA ALA A 181 10.76 -4.86 -8.49
C ALA A 181 10.78 -4.41 -7.01
N PRO A 182 11.55 -5.10 -6.13
CA PRO A 182 11.74 -4.66 -4.74
C PRO A 182 12.29 -3.23 -4.69
N GLY A 183 11.73 -2.38 -3.82
CA GLY A 183 12.10 -0.97 -3.68
C GLY A 183 13.13 -0.67 -2.59
N GLY A 184 13.59 -1.68 -1.84
CA GLY A 184 14.52 -1.55 -0.70
C GLY A 184 13.83 -1.34 0.66
N GLY A 185 12.54 -1.60 0.77
CA GLY A 185 11.78 -1.56 2.02
C GLY A 185 12.12 -2.72 2.96
N THR A 186 11.69 -2.60 4.22
CA THR A 186 11.96 -3.62 5.27
C THR A 186 11.32 -4.98 4.95
N THR A 187 10.19 -5.00 4.24
CA THR A 187 9.47 -6.23 3.86
C THR A 187 9.84 -6.77 2.48
N ASP A 188 10.71 -6.09 1.74
CA ASP A 188 11.02 -6.41 0.35
C ASP A 188 11.80 -7.72 0.16
N TYR A 189 12.33 -8.32 1.26
CA TYR A 189 12.87 -9.68 1.19
C TYR A 189 11.82 -10.66 0.65
N ALA A 190 10.55 -10.47 1.00
CA ALA A 190 9.44 -11.32 0.59
C ALA A 190 9.08 -11.18 -0.90
N VAL A 191 9.66 -10.19 -1.60
CA VAL A 191 9.60 -10.06 -3.06
C VAL A 191 10.90 -10.56 -3.69
N SER A 192 12.07 -10.09 -3.19
CA SER A 192 13.37 -10.45 -3.76
C SER A 192 13.65 -11.96 -3.69
N ILE A 193 13.19 -12.65 -2.67
CA ILE A 193 13.36 -14.10 -2.49
C ILE A 193 12.83 -14.92 -3.69
N TYR A 194 11.74 -14.50 -4.33
CA TYR A 194 11.19 -15.18 -5.52
C TYR A 194 12.07 -14.97 -6.76
N HIS A 195 12.62 -13.76 -6.90
CA HIS A 195 13.55 -13.46 -7.97
C HIS A 195 14.82 -14.28 -7.85
N ASP A 196 15.40 -14.33 -6.64
CA ASP A 196 16.60 -15.10 -6.34
C ASP A 196 16.38 -16.61 -6.49
N ALA A 197 15.21 -17.10 -6.07
CA ALA A 197 14.84 -18.50 -6.24
C ALA A 197 14.87 -18.94 -7.73
N LEU A 198 14.42 -18.05 -8.64
CA LEU A 198 14.40 -18.33 -10.08
C LEU A 198 15.72 -18.05 -10.79
N GLN A 199 16.59 -17.20 -10.20
CA GLN A 199 17.87 -16.85 -10.82
C GLN A 199 19.01 -17.74 -10.35
N THR A 200 19.12 -17.97 -9.06
CA THR A 200 20.28 -18.59 -8.42
C THR A 200 19.94 -19.84 -7.60
N GLY A 201 18.67 -20.03 -7.24
CA GLY A 201 18.26 -21.08 -6.31
C GLY A 201 18.66 -20.82 -4.84
N HIS A 202 19.15 -19.61 -4.54
CA HIS A 202 19.57 -19.23 -3.18
C HIS A 202 19.20 -17.78 -2.89
N HIS A 203 18.74 -17.50 -1.68
CA HIS A 203 18.46 -16.14 -1.20
C HIS A 203 19.24 -15.85 0.09
N THR A 204 19.88 -14.68 0.15
CA THR A 204 20.45 -14.15 1.40
C THR A 204 19.49 -13.11 1.97
N CYS A 205 18.80 -13.47 3.04
CA CYS A 205 17.82 -12.60 3.67
C CYS A 205 18.49 -11.59 4.61
N PHE A 206 18.10 -10.32 4.47
CA PHE A 206 18.58 -9.25 5.36
C PHE A 206 17.79 -9.13 6.68
N LEU A 207 16.86 -10.04 6.92
CA LEU A 207 16.21 -10.25 8.22
C LEU A 207 16.61 -11.61 8.76
N GLY A 208 16.71 -11.71 10.10
CA GLY A 208 17.03 -12.96 10.78
C GLY A 208 15.87 -13.96 10.75
N GLU A 209 16.23 -15.22 10.94
CA GLU A 209 15.27 -16.31 11.14
C GLU A 209 14.30 -15.97 12.29
N GLY A 210 13.04 -16.38 12.18
CA GLY A 210 12.00 -16.10 13.16
C GLY A 210 11.47 -14.66 13.16
N THR A 211 11.88 -13.81 12.20
CA THR A 211 11.37 -12.45 12.07
C THR A 211 10.02 -12.45 11.38
N VAL A 212 8.97 -12.72 12.15
CA VAL A 212 7.58 -12.74 11.63
C VAL A 212 7.08 -11.32 11.40
N LEU A 213 6.54 -11.07 10.20
CA LEU A 213 5.91 -9.80 9.80
C LEU A 213 4.57 -10.05 9.11
N PRO A 214 3.59 -9.15 9.27
CA PRO A 214 2.35 -9.24 8.53
C PRO A 214 2.59 -8.83 7.07
N MET A 215 2.01 -9.60 6.17
CA MET A 215 2.17 -9.48 4.72
C MET A 215 0.83 -9.56 4.01
N LEU A 216 0.75 -8.94 2.84
CA LEU A 216 -0.44 -8.96 2.00
C LEU A 216 -0.05 -9.09 0.52
N TYR A 217 -0.67 -10.03 -0.18
CA TYR A 217 -0.47 -10.15 -1.62
C TYR A 217 -1.17 -9.03 -2.37
N MET A 218 -0.57 -8.53 -3.45
CA MET A 218 -1.08 -7.37 -4.18
C MET A 218 -2.54 -7.52 -4.67
N PRO A 219 -2.99 -8.67 -5.19
CA PRO A 219 -4.40 -8.86 -5.52
C PRO A 219 -5.35 -8.65 -4.33
N ASP A 220 -4.97 -9.10 -3.13
CA ASP A 220 -5.74 -8.87 -1.91
C ASP A 220 -5.68 -7.40 -1.45
N ALA A 221 -4.55 -6.73 -1.65
CA ALA A 221 -4.43 -5.29 -1.37
C ALA A 221 -5.35 -4.45 -2.27
N LEU A 222 -5.41 -4.79 -3.56
CA LEU A 222 -6.33 -4.15 -4.51
C LEU A 222 -7.79 -4.43 -4.15
N LYS A 223 -8.12 -5.69 -3.85
CA LYS A 223 -9.45 -6.10 -3.40
C LYS A 223 -9.88 -5.29 -2.17
N ALA A 224 -9.06 -5.24 -1.12
CA ALA A 224 -9.35 -4.49 0.10
C ALA A 224 -9.58 -2.99 -0.18
N THR A 225 -8.73 -2.41 -1.05
CA THR A 225 -8.83 -0.99 -1.44
C THR A 225 -10.15 -0.70 -2.13
N LEU A 226 -10.55 -1.57 -3.06
CA LEU A 226 -11.81 -1.42 -3.80
C LEU A 226 -13.01 -1.66 -2.89
N GLU A 227 -12.98 -2.72 -2.08
CA GLU A 227 -14.08 -3.06 -1.16
C GLU A 227 -14.34 -1.95 -0.15
N ILE A 228 -13.32 -1.42 0.53
CA ILE A 228 -13.51 -0.32 1.48
C ILE A 228 -14.05 0.94 0.77
N MET A 229 -13.61 1.23 -0.45
CA MET A 229 -14.09 2.39 -1.21
C MET A 229 -15.52 2.21 -1.73
N HIS A 230 -15.96 1.00 -2.00
CA HIS A 230 -17.32 0.70 -2.43
C HIS A 230 -18.29 0.51 -1.26
N ALA A 231 -17.80 0.19 -0.07
CA ALA A 231 -18.65 -0.04 1.11
C ALA A 231 -19.58 1.16 1.37
N PRO A 232 -20.81 0.93 1.82
CA PRO A 232 -21.71 1.99 2.27
C PRO A 232 -21.05 2.84 3.37
N ALA A 233 -21.26 4.16 3.34
CA ALA A 233 -20.60 5.09 4.28
C ALA A 233 -20.94 4.78 5.75
N GLU A 234 -22.14 4.29 5.99
CA GLU A 234 -22.65 3.86 7.30
C GLU A 234 -21.93 2.62 7.85
N ASN A 235 -21.31 1.81 7.00
CA ASN A 235 -20.54 0.64 7.42
C ASN A 235 -19.10 1.01 7.83
N ILE A 236 -18.60 2.16 7.38
CA ILE A 236 -17.25 2.60 7.73
C ILE A 236 -17.27 3.28 9.09
N LYS A 237 -17.00 2.51 10.15
CA LYS A 237 -17.03 2.98 11.54
C LYS A 237 -15.72 3.62 11.98
N ILE A 238 -14.61 3.25 11.35
CA ILE A 238 -13.27 3.73 11.69
C ILE A 238 -12.83 4.72 10.61
N ARG A 239 -12.51 5.95 11.04
CA ARG A 239 -12.14 7.06 10.16
C ARG A 239 -10.66 7.46 10.26
N THR A 240 -9.92 6.79 11.14
CA THR A 240 -8.47 6.81 11.15
C THR A 240 -7.96 5.90 10.03
N SER A 241 -7.80 4.61 10.33
CA SER A 241 -7.43 3.59 9.37
C SER A 241 -7.76 2.21 9.92
N TYR A 242 -8.27 1.31 9.08
CA TYR A 242 -8.49 -0.07 9.48
C TYR A 242 -7.19 -0.86 9.49
N ASN A 243 -7.01 -1.69 10.50
CA ASN A 243 -6.06 -2.79 10.42
C ASN A 243 -6.41 -3.69 9.26
N LEU A 244 -5.39 -4.17 8.54
CA LEU A 244 -5.55 -5.09 7.44
C LEU A 244 -4.52 -6.19 7.57
N ALA A 245 -4.96 -7.44 7.58
CA ALA A 245 -4.13 -8.62 7.57
C ALA A 245 -4.41 -9.47 6.33
N GLY A 246 -3.41 -10.15 5.86
CA GLY A 246 -3.53 -11.20 4.86
C GLY A 246 -2.95 -12.48 5.45
N MET A 247 -1.64 -12.47 5.66
CA MET A 247 -0.89 -13.55 6.28
C MET A 247 0.24 -12.98 7.12
N SER A 248 0.79 -13.80 8.02
CA SER A 248 1.99 -13.44 8.78
C SER A 248 2.97 -14.60 8.71
N PHE A 249 4.22 -14.33 8.36
CA PHE A 249 5.25 -15.35 8.24
C PHE A 249 6.66 -14.77 8.40
N GLY A 250 7.61 -15.65 8.71
CA GLY A 250 9.04 -15.36 8.71
C GLY A 250 9.74 -15.74 7.40
N PRO A 251 11.00 -15.35 7.22
CA PRO A 251 11.78 -15.69 6.03
C PRO A 251 11.93 -17.20 5.80
N GLU A 252 11.98 -17.99 6.85
CA GLU A 252 12.05 -19.47 6.80
C GLU A 252 10.77 -20.09 6.25
N GLU A 253 9.60 -19.52 6.58
CA GLU A 253 8.31 -20.05 6.16
C GLU A 253 8.06 -19.80 4.66
N ILE A 254 8.37 -18.60 4.17
CA ILE A 254 8.29 -18.31 2.73
C ILE A 254 9.33 -19.12 1.95
N ALA A 255 10.53 -19.34 2.48
CA ALA A 255 11.54 -20.19 1.86
C ALA A 255 11.06 -21.64 1.76
N ALA A 256 10.44 -22.17 2.82
CA ALA A 256 9.84 -23.50 2.81
C ALA A 256 8.69 -23.64 1.79
N SER A 257 7.88 -22.61 1.65
CA SER A 257 6.83 -22.55 0.62
C SER A 257 7.43 -22.56 -0.79
N ILE A 258 8.47 -21.76 -1.06
CA ILE A 258 9.16 -21.73 -2.36
C ILE A 258 9.82 -23.07 -2.68
N ALA A 259 10.42 -23.75 -1.71
CA ALA A 259 11.06 -25.04 -1.91
C ALA A 259 10.12 -26.14 -2.42
N LYS A 260 8.81 -26.01 -2.19
CA LYS A 260 7.78 -26.93 -2.75
C LYS A 260 7.70 -26.83 -4.29
N PHE A 261 8.03 -25.67 -4.85
CA PHE A 261 7.90 -25.35 -6.29
C PHE A 261 9.25 -25.20 -7.00
N VAL A 262 10.34 -24.97 -6.24
CA VAL A 262 11.71 -24.80 -6.72
C VAL A 262 12.60 -25.78 -5.94
N PRO A 263 12.74 -27.04 -6.40
CA PRO A 263 13.54 -28.04 -5.69
C PRO A 263 15.00 -27.60 -5.52
N GLY A 264 15.53 -27.74 -4.30
CA GLY A 264 16.91 -27.36 -3.96
C GLY A 264 17.07 -25.88 -3.59
N PHE A 265 16.01 -25.10 -3.54
CA PHE A 265 16.06 -23.71 -3.04
C PHE A 265 16.55 -23.66 -1.60
N THR A 266 17.45 -22.72 -1.32
CA THR A 266 18.06 -22.52 0.01
C THR A 266 18.01 -21.05 0.42
N ILE A 267 18.06 -20.81 1.75
CA ILE A 267 18.13 -19.47 2.35
C ILE A 267 19.29 -19.39 3.34
N SER A 268 19.92 -18.20 3.39
CA SER A 268 20.85 -17.79 4.45
C SER A 268 20.45 -16.43 5.00
N TYR A 269 21.00 -16.04 6.15
CA TYR A 269 20.61 -14.84 6.86
C TYR A 269 21.81 -13.93 7.11
N GLU A 270 21.72 -12.68 6.68
CA GLU A 270 22.69 -11.61 6.96
C GLU A 270 21.91 -10.35 7.38
N PRO A 271 21.42 -10.28 8.65
CA PRO A 271 20.61 -9.16 9.13
C PRO A 271 21.35 -7.82 9.02
N ASP A 272 20.65 -6.80 8.48
CA ASP A 272 21.16 -5.44 8.40
C ASP A 272 20.32 -4.46 9.27
N SER A 273 20.48 -3.16 9.05
CA SER A 273 19.77 -2.12 9.81
C SER A 273 18.22 -2.24 9.75
N ARG A 274 17.67 -2.93 8.77
CA ARG A 274 16.23 -3.17 8.61
C ARG A 274 15.68 -4.12 9.67
N GLN A 275 16.54 -4.96 10.29
CA GLN A 275 16.15 -5.83 11.39
C GLN A 275 15.61 -5.05 12.58
N ALA A 276 16.23 -3.92 12.93
CA ALA A 276 15.76 -3.09 14.04
C ALA A 276 14.37 -2.49 13.75
N ILE A 277 14.11 -2.11 12.50
CA ILE A 277 12.80 -1.62 12.07
C ILE A 277 11.76 -2.75 12.14
N ALA A 278 12.07 -3.92 11.60
CA ALA A 278 11.18 -5.08 11.63
C ALA A 278 10.80 -5.48 13.08
N ASN A 279 11.76 -5.43 14.00
CA ASN A 279 11.53 -5.74 15.41
C ASN A 279 10.59 -4.75 16.12
N SER A 280 10.43 -3.52 15.59
CA SER A 280 9.56 -2.51 16.16
C SER A 280 8.13 -2.56 15.61
N TRP A 281 7.84 -3.44 14.64
CA TRP A 281 6.54 -3.58 14.01
C TRP A 281 5.74 -4.77 14.56
N PRO A 282 4.40 -4.77 14.38
CA PRO A 282 3.58 -5.94 14.64
C PRO A 282 4.10 -7.20 13.91
N ALA A 283 3.92 -8.35 14.55
CA ALA A 283 4.14 -9.65 13.91
C ALA A 283 2.83 -10.23 13.35
N VAL A 284 1.74 -10.07 14.11
CA VAL A 284 0.39 -10.52 13.72
C VAL A 284 -0.62 -9.42 14.04
N ILE A 285 -1.43 -9.06 13.07
CA ILE A 285 -2.44 -7.99 13.20
C ILE A 285 -3.84 -8.62 13.30
N ASP A 286 -4.66 -8.09 14.21
CA ASP A 286 -6.09 -8.36 14.26
C ASP A 286 -6.82 -7.37 13.33
N ASP A 287 -7.45 -7.88 12.28
CA ASP A 287 -8.28 -7.15 11.32
C ASP A 287 -9.78 -7.49 11.42
N GLY A 288 -10.20 -8.06 12.54
CA GLY A 288 -11.59 -8.43 12.80
C GLY A 288 -12.58 -7.29 12.58
N ARG A 289 -12.17 -6.04 12.84
CA ARG A 289 -13.01 -4.87 12.57
C ARG A 289 -13.25 -4.63 11.08
N ALA A 290 -12.28 -4.90 10.22
CA ALA A 290 -12.47 -4.82 8.77
C ALA A 290 -13.46 -5.89 8.29
N THR A 291 -13.35 -7.11 8.83
CA THR A 291 -14.30 -8.20 8.55
C THR A 291 -15.72 -7.85 9.01
N GLU A 292 -15.88 -7.33 10.23
CA GLU A 292 -17.19 -6.98 10.81
C GLU A 292 -17.88 -5.82 10.08
N ASP A 293 -17.14 -4.76 9.79
CA ASP A 293 -17.71 -3.51 9.31
C ASP A 293 -17.97 -3.53 7.78
N TRP A 294 -17.11 -4.15 6.98
CA TRP A 294 -17.26 -4.16 5.52
C TRP A 294 -16.93 -5.48 4.83
N GLY A 295 -16.81 -6.58 5.59
CA GLY A 295 -16.78 -7.93 5.03
C GLY A 295 -15.42 -8.40 4.52
N TRP A 296 -14.32 -7.77 4.92
CA TRP A 296 -12.97 -8.10 4.48
C TRP A 296 -12.61 -9.56 4.75
N LYS A 297 -12.01 -10.20 3.74
CA LYS A 297 -11.35 -11.51 3.84
C LYS A 297 -10.26 -11.61 2.78
N PRO A 298 -9.05 -12.06 3.12
CA PRO A 298 -8.03 -12.35 2.12
C PRO A 298 -8.40 -13.60 1.31
N ASP A 299 -7.99 -13.63 0.04
CA ASP A 299 -8.18 -14.75 -0.85
C ASP A 299 -6.94 -15.63 -0.98
N TYR A 300 -5.78 -15.15 -0.54
CA TYR A 300 -4.49 -15.83 -0.69
C TYR A 300 -3.92 -16.23 0.67
N ASP A 301 -3.49 -17.50 0.75
CA ASP A 301 -2.53 -17.97 1.75
C ASP A 301 -1.11 -17.98 1.18
N LEU A 302 -0.13 -18.35 2.00
CA LEU A 302 1.29 -18.34 1.63
C LEU A 302 1.60 -19.24 0.42
N ASP A 303 1.05 -20.44 0.37
CA ASP A 303 1.35 -21.39 -0.71
C ASP A 303 0.70 -20.94 -2.04
N ARG A 304 -0.54 -20.48 -1.99
CA ARG A 304 -1.25 -19.96 -3.17
C ARG A 304 -0.58 -18.69 -3.71
N MET A 305 -0.14 -17.79 -2.83
CA MET A 305 0.65 -16.63 -3.22
C MET A 305 1.98 -17.06 -3.87
N THR A 306 2.68 -18.01 -3.26
CA THR A 306 3.96 -18.52 -3.77
C THR A 306 3.81 -19.11 -5.17
N GLU A 307 2.80 -19.95 -5.39
CA GLU A 307 2.49 -20.52 -6.71
C GLU A 307 2.26 -19.42 -7.74
N ASP A 308 1.41 -18.45 -7.44
CA ASP A 308 1.06 -17.36 -8.35
C ASP A 308 2.25 -16.43 -8.63
N MET A 309 3.04 -16.07 -7.61
CA MET A 309 4.28 -15.30 -7.78
C MET A 309 5.25 -16.00 -8.73
N LEU A 310 5.55 -17.28 -8.50
CA LEU A 310 6.47 -18.04 -9.33
C LEU A 310 5.94 -18.23 -10.75
N LYS A 311 4.65 -18.52 -10.93
CA LYS A 311 4.01 -18.61 -12.24
C LYS A 311 4.20 -17.34 -13.08
N ASN A 312 3.99 -16.17 -12.47
CA ASN A 312 4.08 -14.89 -13.18
C ASN A 312 5.52 -14.40 -13.37
N LEU A 313 6.46 -14.81 -12.52
CA LEU A 313 7.87 -14.42 -12.62
C LEU A 313 8.67 -15.32 -13.56
N ARG A 314 8.39 -16.62 -13.66
CA ARG A 314 9.13 -17.58 -14.50
C ARG A 314 9.36 -17.11 -15.94
N PRO A 315 8.37 -16.50 -16.65
CA PRO A 315 8.61 -16.02 -18.02
C PRO A 315 9.73 -14.99 -18.14
N LYS A 316 9.97 -14.19 -17.08
CA LYS A 316 11.05 -13.18 -17.06
C LYS A 316 12.45 -13.81 -17.01
N TYR A 317 12.55 -15.07 -16.56
CA TYR A 317 13.82 -15.79 -16.36
C TYR A 317 14.03 -16.94 -17.32
N SER A 318 12.98 -17.37 -18.05
CA SER A 318 13.07 -18.44 -19.06
C SER A 318 13.66 -18.00 -20.40
N VAL A 319 13.91 -16.70 -20.60
CA VAL A 319 14.36 -16.13 -21.90
C VAL A 319 15.90 -16.06 -22.02
N LYS A 320 16.65 -16.68 -21.09
CA LYS A 320 18.11 -16.81 -21.18
C LYS A 320 18.49 -18.25 -21.54
N GLY A 321 18.17 -18.65 -22.76
CA GLY A 321 18.67 -19.87 -23.42
C GLY A 321 19.11 -19.54 -24.83
#